data_951c00b83a45c0ceae2dd6cb282c639c
#
_entry.id   951c00b83a45c0ceae2dd6cb282c639c
#
_cell.length_a   1.000
_cell.length_b   1.000
_cell.length_c   1.000
_cell.angle_alpha   90.00
_cell.angle_beta   90.00
_cell.angle_gamma   90.00
#
_symmetry.space_group_name_H-M   'P 1'
#
loop_
_entity.id
_entity.type
_entity.pdbx_description
1 polymer ?
#
loop_
_entity_poly.entity_id
_entity_poly.type
_entity_poly.pdbx_seq_one_letter_code
_entity_poly.pdbx_strand_id
1 'polypeptide(L)'
;MPPDNEIPELDGWERLVGRWVIEATHQALPGAVVRGQATFEWLEGRRFVIQRSHYDHPEIPDAIAITGVTDGQLSMHYFDVRGVYRVYAVSLDEHQWRFWRDMPGFNQRFTGTLSDDGNTITGQVELSRDGSNWENDLAITYERASD
;
A
#
# COMPACT_ATOMS: atom_id res chain seq x y z
N MET A 1 -30.94 -4.75 7.10
CA MET A 1 -30.58 -3.96 5.92
C MET A 1 -29.20 -3.34 6.12
N PRO A 2 -28.30 -3.55 5.17
CA PRO A 2 -26.98 -2.95 5.34
C PRO A 2 -27.05 -1.42 5.33
N PRO A 3 -26.12 -0.76 5.99
CA PRO A 3 -26.04 0.70 5.92
C PRO A 3 -25.88 1.17 4.48
N ASP A 4 -26.49 2.29 4.13
CA ASP A 4 -26.45 2.83 2.78
C ASP A 4 -25.02 3.21 2.34
N ASN A 5 -24.08 3.29 3.28
CA ASN A 5 -22.68 3.64 3.00
C ASN A 5 -21.76 2.42 2.91
N GLU A 6 -22.32 1.21 2.88
CA GLU A 6 -21.51 0.02 2.73
C GLU A 6 -21.02 -0.11 1.28
N ILE A 7 -19.72 -0.34 1.13
CA ILE A 7 -19.04 -0.47 -0.18
C ILE A 7 -18.48 -1.89 -0.26
N PRO A 8 -19.09 -2.78 -1.07
CA PRO A 8 -18.61 -4.18 -1.16
C PRO A 8 -17.14 -4.32 -1.55
N GLU A 9 -16.64 -3.42 -2.41
CA GLU A 9 -15.23 -3.45 -2.84
C GLU A 9 -14.27 -3.17 -1.69
N LEU A 10 -14.77 -2.61 -0.58
CA LEU A 10 -13.96 -2.34 0.62
C LEU A 10 -14.15 -3.40 1.71
N ASP A 11 -14.87 -4.47 1.40
CA ASP A 11 -14.97 -5.59 2.34
C ASP A 11 -13.59 -6.17 2.60
N GLY A 12 -13.31 -6.41 3.86
CA GLY A 12 -12.00 -6.95 4.26
C GLY A 12 -10.94 -5.92 4.56
N TRP A 13 -11.13 -4.65 4.18
CA TRP A 13 -10.14 -3.60 4.46
C TRP A 13 -10.00 -3.31 5.95
N GLU A 14 -10.97 -3.68 6.76
CA GLU A 14 -10.89 -3.61 8.22
C GLU A 14 -9.66 -4.36 8.76
N ARG A 15 -9.21 -5.40 8.07
CA ARG A 15 -8.00 -6.16 8.45
C ARG A 15 -6.74 -5.31 8.44
N LEU A 16 -6.71 -4.27 7.62
CA LEU A 16 -5.55 -3.39 7.51
C LEU A 16 -5.61 -2.22 8.49
N VAL A 17 -6.79 -1.93 9.03
CA VAL A 17 -6.96 -0.79 9.94
C VAL A 17 -6.13 -0.97 11.20
N GLY A 18 -5.43 0.08 11.59
CA GLY A 18 -4.57 0.09 12.77
C GLY A 18 -3.19 0.64 12.45
N ARG A 19 -2.26 0.35 13.36
CA ARG A 19 -0.87 0.82 13.24
C ARG A 19 0.05 -0.34 12.92
N TRP A 20 1.03 -0.05 12.08
CA TRP A 20 1.99 -1.03 11.60
C TRP A 20 3.41 -0.49 11.70
N VAL A 21 4.35 -1.35 12.06
CA VAL A 21 5.78 -1.07 11.98
C VAL A 21 6.27 -1.62 10.65
N ILE A 22 7.09 -0.84 9.95
CA ILE A 22 7.58 -1.19 8.63
C ILE A 22 9.08 -1.42 8.69
N GLU A 23 9.56 -2.46 7.99
CA GLU A 23 10.96 -2.64 7.64
C GLU A 23 11.05 -2.82 6.13
N ALA A 24 11.94 -2.07 5.50
CA ALA A 24 12.09 -2.08 4.05
C ALA A 24 13.55 -2.14 3.64
N THR A 25 13.81 -2.83 2.53
CA THR A 25 15.12 -2.85 1.88
C THR A 25 14.97 -2.41 0.44
N HIS A 26 15.90 -1.59 -0.05
CA HIS A 26 15.87 -1.03 -1.39
C HIS A 26 17.19 -1.32 -2.08
N GLN A 27 17.16 -1.64 -3.38
CA GLN A 27 18.37 -1.95 -4.14
C GLN A 27 19.38 -0.81 -4.16
N ALA A 28 18.91 0.44 -4.17
CA ALA A 28 19.76 1.62 -4.15
C ALA A 28 20.45 1.84 -2.80
N LEU A 29 20.09 1.08 -1.77
CA LEU A 29 20.62 1.20 -0.41
C LEU A 29 21.07 -0.18 0.08
N PRO A 30 22.08 -0.80 -0.57
CA PRO A 30 22.50 -2.16 -0.23
C PRO A 30 22.93 -2.27 1.23
N GLY A 31 22.43 -3.32 1.91
CA GLY A 31 22.76 -3.58 3.31
C GLY A 31 22.04 -2.70 4.32
N ALA A 32 21.23 -1.75 3.88
CA ALA A 32 20.48 -0.88 4.77
C ALA A 32 19.06 -1.42 4.98
N VAL A 33 18.60 -1.44 6.22
CA VAL A 33 17.20 -1.71 6.56
C VAL A 33 16.59 -0.38 6.97
N VAL A 34 15.58 0.05 6.23
CA VAL A 34 14.87 1.28 6.54
C VAL A 34 13.64 0.93 7.37
N ARG A 35 13.50 1.61 8.50
CA ARG A 35 12.35 1.44 9.38
C ARG A 35 11.36 2.56 9.21
N GLY A 36 10.11 2.26 9.48
CA GLY A 36 9.06 3.24 9.38
C GLY A 36 7.80 2.79 10.07
N GLN A 37 6.76 3.54 9.84
CA GLN A 37 5.45 3.31 10.45
C GLN A 37 4.37 3.61 9.41
N ALA A 38 3.28 2.87 9.51
CA ALA A 38 2.10 3.15 8.71
C ALA A 38 0.85 3.06 9.59
N THR A 39 -0.13 3.86 9.26
CA THR A 39 -1.46 3.75 9.85
C THR A 39 -2.47 3.61 8.74
N PHE A 40 -3.47 2.77 8.98
CA PHE A 40 -4.63 2.65 8.10
C PHE A 40 -5.85 3.01 8.92
N GLU A 41 -6.65 3.95 8.42
CA GLU A 41 -7.87 4.36 9.11
C GLU A 41 -8.98 4.63 8.10
N TRP A 42 -10.22 4.45 8.54
CA TRP A 42 -11.35 4.83 7.73
C TRP A 42 -11.49 6.35 7.73
N LEU A 43 -11.75 6.91 6.55
CA LEU A 43 -12.31 8.24 6.49
C LEU A 43 -13.74 8.18 7.03
N GLU A 44 -14.18 9.23 7.69
CA GLU A 44 -15.54 9.32 8.18
C GLU A 44 -16.54 8.95 7.07
N GLY A 45 -17.50 8.09 7.39
CA GLY A 45 -18.44 7.56 6.39
C GLY A 45 -18.03 6.22 5.78
N ARG A 46 -16.78 5.76 6.03
CA ARG A 46 -16.26 4.45 5.63
C ARG A 46 -16.30 4.17 4.12
N ARG A 47 -16.17 5.21 3.32
CA ARG A 47 -16.09 5.09 1.85
C ARG A 47 -14.66 5.10 1.33
N PHE A 48 -13.72 5.49 2.19
CA PHE A 48 -12.29 5.53 1.85
C PHE A 48 -11.47 5.08 3.02
N VAL A 49 -10.36 4.39 2.72
CA VAL A 49 -9.34 4.01 3.69
C VAL A 49 -8.13 4.90 3.46
N ILE A 50 -7.63 5.51 4.52
CA ILE A 50 -6.47 6.39 4.45
C ILE A 50 -5.27 5.67 5.05
N GLN A 51 -4.22 5.53 4.27
CA GLN A 51 -2.93 5.04 4.73
C GLN A 51 -1.97 6.21 4.84
N ARG A 52 -1.32 6.35 5.99
CA ARG A 52 -0.22 7.30 6.18
C ARG A 52 1.03 6.52 6.46
N SER A 53 2.12 6.83 5.75
CA SER A 53 3.40 6.15 5.96
C SER A 53 4.51 7.15 6.18
N HIS A 54 5.40 6.80 7.10
CA HIS A 54 6.59 7.56 7.44
C HIS A 54 7.77 6.59 7.46
N TYR A 55 8.88 7.01 6.87
CA TYR A 55 10.12 6.22 6.83
C TYR A 55 11.24 7.00 7.46
N ASP A 56 12.07 6.32 8.26
CA ASP A 56 13.22 6.91 8.94
C ASP A 56 14.42 6.95 7.99
N HIS A 57 14.22 7.49 6.80
CA HIS A 57 15.28 7.62 5.80
C HIS A 57 14.94 8.75 4.82
N PRO A 58 15.88 9.67 4.56
CA PRO A 58 15.57 10.82 3.69
C PRO A 58 15.29 10.46 2.22
N GLU A 59 15.76 9.30 1.76
CA GLU A 59 15.55 8.87 0.38
C GLU A 59 14.19 8.25 0.13
N ILE A 60 13.45 7.90 1.19
CA ILE A 60 12.12 7.31 1.05
C ILE A 60 11.10 8.33 1.57
N PRO A 61 10.24 8.84 0.69
CA PRO A 61 9.33 9.91 1.08
C PRO A 61 8.18 9.43 1.94
N ASP A 62 7.75 10.29 2.86
CA ASP A 62 6.49 10.10 3.56
C ASP A 62 5.35 10.25 2.57
N ALA A 63 4.28 9.51 2.78
CA ALA A 63 3.18 9.46 1.82
C ALA A 63 1.83 9.27 2.49
N ILE A 64 0.79 9.64 1.74
CA ILE A 64 -0.59 9.33 2.06
C ILE A 64 -1.18 8.61 0.84
N ALA A 65 -1.88 7.51 1.09
CA ALA A 65 -2.61 6.81 0.04
C ALA A 65 -4.07 6.67 0.47
N ILE A 66 -4.98 7.03 -0.43
CA ILE A 66 -6.42 7.00 -0.18
C ILE A 66 -7.05 6.00 -1.13
N THR A 67 -7.65 4.96 -0.58
CA THR A 67 -8.25 3.87 -1.35
C THR A 67 -9.77 3.89 -1.20
N GLY A 68 -10.45 3.80 -2.32
CA GLY A 68 -11.90 3.72 -2.36
C GLY A 68 -12.39 3.55 -3.78
N VAL A 69 -13.72 3.56 -3.94
CA VAL A 69 -14.32 3.46 -5.26
C VAL A 69 -14.48 4.87 -5.83
N THR A 70 -13.80 5.13 -6.96
CA THR A 70 -13.90 6.37 -7.70
C THR A 70 -14.21 6.04 -9.15
N ASP A 71 -15.18 6.72 -9.73
CA ASP A 71 -15.63 6.46 -11.11
C ASP A 71 -15.98 4.97 -11.34
N GLY A 72 -16.58 4.34 -10.33
CA GLY A 72 -17.00 2.95 -10.42
C GLY A 72 -15.89 1.91 -10.26
N GLN A 73 -14.67 2.31 -9.97
CA GLN A 73 -13.52 1.42 -9.82
C GLN A 73 -12.83 1.61 -8.48
N LEU A 74 -12.38 0.50 -7.90
CA LEU A 74 -11.54 0.53 -6.71
C LEU A 74 -10.17 1.04 -7.11
N SER A 75 -9.76 2.17 -6.53
CA SER A 75 -8.51 2.86 -6.88
C SER A 75 -7.82 3.34 -5.62
N MET A 76 -6.50 3.45 -5.71
CA MET A 76 -5.68 4.03 -4.66
C MET A 76 -5.01 5.29 -5.20
N HIS A 77 -5.25 6.41 -4.54
CA HIS A 77 -4.65 7.70 -4.89
C HIS A 77 -3.50 7.96 -3.93
N TYR A 78 -2.32 8.07 -4.49
CA TYR A 78 -1.07 8.19 -3.75
C TYR A 78 -0.52 9.61 -3.87
N PHE A 79 -0.08 10.17 -2.74
CA PHE A 79 0.54 11.49 -2.65
C PHE A 79 1.76 11.41 -1.76
N ASP A 80 2.88 12.01 -2.15
CA ASP A 80 4.03 12.05 -1.25
C ASP A 80 4.60 13.45 -1.09
N VAL A 81 5.52 13.58 -0.14
CA VAL A 81 6.07 14.90 0.25
C VAL A 81 6.91 15.56 -0.84
N ARG A 82 7.27 14.82 -1.90
CA ARG A 82 7.95 15.40 -3.07
C ARG A 82 6.98 16.09 -4.02
N GLY A 83 5.67 15.99 -3.76
CA GLY A 83 4.64 16.50 -4.66
C GLY A 83 4.25 15.51 -5.76
N VAL A 84 4.61 14.24 -5.61
CA VAL A 84 4.24 13.20 -6.57
C VAL A 84 2.81 12.74 -6.28
N TYR A 85 2.03 12.61 -7.35
CA TYR A 85 0.67 12.09 -7.31
C TYR A 85 0.56 10.95 -8.32
N ARG A 86 0.02 9.79 -7.86
CA ARG A 86 -0.18 8.63 -8.73
C ARG A 86 -1.49 7.94 -8.39
N VAL A 87 -2.09 7.31 -9.39
CA VAL A 87 -3.29 6.49 -9.21
C VAL A 87 -2.94 5.05 -9.54
N TYR A 88 -3.30 4.15 -8.63
CA TYR A 88 -3.07 2.72 -8.78
C TYR A 88 -4.40 1.99 -8.81
N ALA A 89 -4.49 0.93 -9.61
CA ALA A 89 -5.51 -0.09 -9.41
C ALA A 89 -5.14 -0.88 -8.16
N VAL A 90 -6.12 -1.37 -7.43
CA VAL A 90 -5.86 -2.04 -6.16
C VAL A 90 -6.84 -3.18 -5.94
N SER A 91 -6.37 -4.23 -5.27
CA SER A 91 -7.22 -5.35 -4.85
C SER A 91 -6.78 -5.85 -3.48
N LEU A 92 -7.72 -6.38 -2.74
CA LEU A 92 -7.47 -7.01 -1.45
C LEU A 92 -8.39 -8.23 -1.34
N ASP A 93 -7.78 -9.39 -1.07
CA ASP A 93 -8.52 -10.61 -0.71
C ASP A 93 -8.00 -11.13 0.64
N GLU A 94 -8.37 -12.35 1.02
CA GLU A 94 -7.98 -12.92 2.32
C GLU A 94 -6.48 -13.12 2.47
N HIS A 95 -5.75 -13.23 1.35
CA HIS A 95 -4.34 -13.61 1.35
C HIS A 95 -3.43 -12.54 0.82
N GLN A 96 -3.92 -11.67 -0.09
CA GLN A 96 -3.07 -10.72 -0.77
C GLN A 96 -3.68 -9.33 -0.88
N TRP A 97 -2.82 -8.35 -0.66
CA TRP A 97 -3.07 -6.95 -0.94
C TRP A 97 -2.17 -6.57 -2.11
N ARG A 98 -2.76 -6.09 -3.20
CA ARG A 98 -2.04 -5.77 -4.43
C ARG A 98 -2.44 -4.40 -4.93
N PHE A 99 -1.47 -3.67 -5.48
CA PHE A 99 -1.77 -2.49 -6.28
C PHE A 99 -0.79 -2.39 -7.44
N TRP A 100 -1.22 -1.78 -8.52
CA TRP A 100 -0.40 -1.71 -9.72
C TRP A 100 -0.78 -0.50 -10.56
N ARG A 101 0.18 -0.09 -11.40
CA ARG A 101 0.04 1.04 -12.29
C ARG A 101 0.79 0.74 -13.59
N ASP A 102 0.05 0.69 -14.69
CA ASP A 102 0.61 0.47 -16.01
C ASP A 102 0.80 1.83 -16.67
N MET A 103 2.05 2.26 -16.79
CA MET A 103 2.41 3.54 -17.38
C MET A 103 3.62 3.34 -18.30
N PRO A 104 3.53 3.71 -19.57
CA PRO A 104 4.65 3.50 -20.48
C PRO A 104 5.97 4.03 -19.93
N GLY A 105 6.98 3.16 -19.89
CA GLY A 105 8.30 3.49 -19.37
C GLY A 105 8.46 3.40 -17.86
N PHE A 106 7.37 3.25 -17.10
CA PHE A 106 7.46 3.17 -15.65
C PHE A 106 6.25 2.43 -15.06
N ASN A 107 6.23 1.13 -15.24
CA ASN A 107 5.21 0.26 -14.68
C ASN A 107 5.59 -0.14 -13.27
N GLN A 108 4.63 -0.18 -12.36
CA GLN A 108 4.85 -0.54 -10.97
C GLN A 108 3.82 -1.55 -10.52
N ARG A 109 4.23 -2.46 -9.65
CA ARG A 109 3.29 -3.36 -8.98
C ARG A 109 3.79 -3.69 -7.57
N PHE A 110 2.86 -3.80 -6.66
CA PHE A 110 3.09 -4.24 -5.29
C PHE A 110 2.27 -5.49 -5.03
N THR A 111 2.88 -6.47 -4.38
CA THR A 111 2.19 -7.66 -3.90
C THR A 111 2.52 -7.84 -2.43
N GLY A 112 1.53 -7.78 -1.57
CA GLY A 112 1.66 -8.02 -0.15
C GLY A 112 0.89 -9.28 0.24
N THR A 113 1.57 -10.20 0.92
CA THR A 113 0.97 -11.45 1.39
C THR A 113 0.68 -11.31 2.88
N LEU A 114 -0.58 -11.55 3.24
CA LEU A 114 -1.03 -11.47 4.63
C LEU A 114 -0.80 -12.82 5.32
N SER A 115 -0.23 -12.77 6.54
CA SER A 115 -0.12 -13.97 7.37
C SER A 115 -1.51 -14.44 7.82
N ASP A 116 -1.58 -15.71 8.25
CA ASP A 116 -2.86 -16.30 8.66
C ASP A 116 -3.51 -15.57 9.82
N ASP A 117 -2.70 -15.01 10.73
CA ASP A 117 -3.22 -14.24 11.87
C ASP A 117 -3.52 -12.77 11.53
N GLY A 118 -3.18 -12.35 10.31
CA GLY A 118 -3.42 -10.96 9.86
C GLY A 118 -2.50 -9.93 10.47
N ASN A 119 -1.43 -10.34 11.15
CA ASN A 119 -0.54 -9.42 11.85
C ASN A 119 0.75 -9.10 11.12
N THR A 120 1.02 -9.77 10.01
CA THR A 120 2.21 -9.54 9.19
C THR A 120 1.83 -9.48 7.71
N ILE A 121 2.40 -8.51 7.00
CA ILE A 121 2.26 -8.41 5.55
C ILE A 121 3.67 -8.40 4.98
N THR A 122 3.97 -9.39 4.13
CA THR A 122 5.26 -9.47 3.43
C THR A 122 5.07 -8.98 2.01
N GLY A 123 5.70 -7.88 1.67
CA GLY A 123 5.46 -7.18 0.41
C GLY A 123 6.69 -7.03 -0.47
N GLN A 124 6.42 -6.91 -1.76
CA GLN A 124 7.42 -6.71 -2.79
C GLN A 124 6.93 -5.67 -3.78
N VAL A 125 7.72 -4.62 -3.99
CA VAL A 125 7.46 -3.64 -5.06
C VAL A 125 8.38 -3.97 -6.22
N GLU A 126 7.83 -4.02 -7.41
CA GLU A 126 8.58 -4.27 -8.63
C GLU A 126 8.34 -3.17 -9.64
N LEU A 127 9.36 -2.89 -10.44
CA LEU A 127 9.32 -1.90 -11.53
C LEU A 127 9.59 -2.57 -12.86
N SER A 128 8.95 -2.08 -13.91
CA SER A 128 9.27 -2.46 -15.27
C SER A 128 9.24 -1.25 -16.20
N ARG A 129 10.26 -1.11 -17.03
CA ARG A 129 10.34 -0.04 -18.01
C ARG A 129 9.67 -0.42 -19.32
N ASP A 130 9.63 -1.72 -19.63
CA ASP A 130 9.10 -2.23 -20.90
C ASP A 130 7.79 -3.02 -20.75
N GLY A 131 7.33 -3.24 -19.51
CA GLY A 131 6.13 -4.01 -19.21
C GLY A 131 6.31 -5.52 -19.23
N SER A 132 7.51 -6.00 -19.58
CA SER A 132 7.81 -7.43 -19.69
C SER A 132 8.89 -7.90 -18.73
N ASN A 133 9.90 -7.07 -18.48
CA ASN A 133 10.99 -7.39 -17.58
C ASN A 133 10.81 -6.61 -16.28
N TRP A 134 10.67 -7.33 -15.16
CA TRP A 134 10.41 -6.75 -13.87
C TRP A 134 11.63 -6.85 -12.97
N GLU A 135 11.93 -5.75 -12.30
CA GLU A 135 13.04 -5.65 -11.35
C GLU A 135 12.49 -5.41 -9.95
N ASN A 136 13.10 -6.01 -8.95
CA ASN A 136 12.76 -5.74 -7.56
C ASN A 136 13.22 -4.33 -7.21
N ASP A 137 12.30 -3.52 -6.68
CA ASP A 137 12.60 -2.16 -6.23
C ASP A 137 12.67 -2.09 -4.72
N LEU A 138 11.65 -2.62 -4.04
CA LEU A 138 11.52 -2.51 -2.60
C LEU A 138 10.95 -3.80 -2.03
N ALA A 139 11.62 -4.36 -1.04
CA ALA A 139 11.03 -5.42 -0.20
C ALA A 139 10.59 -4.77 1.10
N ILE A 140 9.35 -5.01 1.51
CA ILE A 140 8.76 -4.32 2.65
C ILE A 140 7.96 -5.30 3.49
N THR A 141 8.14 -5.22 4.81
CA THR A 141 7.38 -6.02 5.76
C THR A 141 6.63 -5.09 6.69
N TYR A 142 5.34 -5.35 6.84
CA TYR A 142 4.50 -4.66 7.81
C TYR A 142 4.22 -5.61 8.95
N GLU A 143 4.48 -5.19 10.17
CA GLU A 143 4.09 -5.93 11.37
C GLU A 143 3.15 -5.07 12.20
N ARG A 144 2.05 -5.67 12.64
CA ARG A 144 1.08 -4.92 13.43
C ARG A 144 1.73 -4.44 14.72
N ALA A 145 1.63 -3.14 14.97
CA ALA A 145 2.22 -2.55 16.16
C ALA A 145 1.44 -2.99 17.40
N SER A 146 2.19 -3.29 18.46
CA SER A 146 1.56 -3.55 19.75
C SER A 146 1.21 -2.24 20.42
N ASP A 147 0.08 -2.22 21.08
CA ASP A 147 -0.39 -1.06 21.84
C ASP A 147 0.21 -1.00 23.22
#